data_21b6e3ab4429380d84634af421ba18a4
#
_entry.id   21b6e3ab4429380d84634af421ba18a4
#
_cell.length_a   1.000
_cell.length_b   1.000
_cell.length_c   1.000
_cell.angle_alpha   90.00
_cell.angle_beta   90.00
_cell.angle_gamma   90.00
#
_symmetry.space_group_name_H-M   'P 1'
#
loop_
_entity.id
_entity.type
_entity.pdbx_description
1 polymer ?
#
loop_
_entity_poly.entity_id
_entity_poly.type
_entity_poly.pdbx_seq_one_letter_code
_entity_poly.pdbx_strand_id
1 'polypeptide(L)'
;MLARYFTNLDRPVFALRNLPEVVKGALFSRYSRTEKSLRRVLLDEFINEPDSGFAQLAGTQAGADDMVAVRRAEEFYERVLVGYGDDSVAELAGAHVAVERVSTLAAKALEDSRIGISPLEKSTRYVRFDRPGPDGRYLYHRGPELAHPDYEVAADSLFKTYSELIEPLTLAIRERFPLVEGETDRAWKAATRAKALDMLRGLLPAGTLTNLGLFGNGRAFEYLITKMAGHELPECRGLAQDLHRELDLVIPSFVKRALDDRYGAPAAERISRIRAETARMAPRNHRSGAGPRVTLLEHDPDAERKVVAAALFPLSDAGWKELEGDPAALLEAMLGDRGNRRQRAPRALEHAQYAFEIVANFAAYRDLHRHRMLTQDRQLLGTALGYDLPIGLAEVGMDGRVRSAIEAAAEAHSRMERDAGPALAQYVVPLAFHVRWYFRVNLREIYHLCELRTTPQGHPDYRWVAQEMFRLVSEVHPRLARYARFVDMGPGDELERRRSERRMDEKLSALDRTQ
;
A
#
# COMPACT_ATOMS: atom_id res chain seq x y z
N MET A 1 1.32 19.11 36.67
CA MET A 1 2.29 19.16 35.54
C MET A 1 2.28 17.87 34.73
N LEU A 2 2.65 16.71 35.29
CA LEU A 2 2.73 15.42 34.57
C LEU A 2 1.41 14.98 33.90
N ALA A 3 0.24 15.30 34.46
CA ALA A 3 -1.06 14.96 33.88
C ALA A 3 -1.27 15.53 32.46
N ARG A 4 -0.49 16.52 32.02
CA ARG A 4 -0.50 17.05 30.64
C ARG A 4 0.11 16.05 29.64
N TYR A 5 1.07 15.23 30.08
CA TYR A 5 1.87 14.36 29.20
C TYR A 5 1.46 12.89 29.26
N PHE A 6 0.67 12.49 30.27
CA PHE A 6 0.21 11.11 30.46
C PHE A 6 -1.30 11.06 30.59
N THR A 7 -1.90 9.97 30.11
CA THR A 7 -3.35 9.74 30.20
C THR A 7 -3.81 9.42 31.62
N ASN A 8 -2.93 8.91 32.48
CA ASN A 8 -3.11 8.73 33.91
C ASN A 8 -1.75 8.73 34.64
N LEU A 9 -1.76 8.84 35.97
CA LEU A 9 -0.54 8.89 36.80
C LEU A 9 -0.38 7.71 37.76
N ASP A 10 -1.39 6.87 37.88
CA ASP A 10 -1.54 5.86 38.96
C ASP A 10 -1.59 4.42 38.43
N ARG A 11 -1.86 4.20 37.14
CA ARG A 11 -2.01 2.87 36.56
C ARG A 11 -0.75 2.42 35.84
N PRO A 12 -0.50 1.09 35.73
CA PRO A 12 0.67 0.57 35.03
C PRO A 12 0.62 0.80 33.50
N VAL A 13 -0.56 0.93 32.90
CA VAL A 13 -0.75 1.20 31.47
C VAL A 13 -1.22 2.65 31.28
N PHE A 14 -0.50 3.42 30.48
CA PHE A 14 -0.82 4.81 30.15
C PHE A 14 -0.23 5.16 28.78
N ALA A 15 -0.82 6.15 28.11
CA ALA A 15 -0.33 6.69 26.86
C ALA A 15 0.36 8.04 27.08
N LEU A 16 1.35 8.34 26.24
CA LEU A 16 2.02 9.63 26.14
C LEU A 16 1.22 10.55 25.21
N ARG A 17 1.16 11.83 25.58
CA ARG A 17 0.48 12.86 24.80
C ARG A 17 1.23 14.19 24.93
N ASN A 18 1.04 15.11 23.99
CA ASN A 18 1.62 16.45 24.02
C ASN A 18 3.16 16.45 24.19
N LEU A 19 3.83 15.47 23.58
CA LEU A 19 5.28 15.36 23.51
C LEU A 19 5.70 15.24 22.05
N PRO A 20 6.75 15.97 21.62
CA PRO A 20 7.38 15.76 20.32
C PRO A 20 7.87 14.33 20.17
N GLU A 21 7.90 13.81 18.93
CA GLU A 21 8.29 12.42 18.64
C GLU A 21 9.73 12.12 19.07
N VAL A 22 10.65 13.09 18.88
CA VAL A 22 12.04 12.96 19.32
C VAL A 22 12.14 12.79 20.84
N VAL A 23 11.34 13.53 21.59
CA VAL A 23 11.28 13.42 23.07
C VAL A 23 10.73 12.07 23.51
N LYS A 24 9.70 11.56 22.81
CA LYS A 24 9.17 10.20 23.11
C LYS A 24 10.23 9.14 22.90
N GLY A 25 10.97 9.20 21.80
CA GLY A 25 12.10 8.28 21.53
C GLY A 25 13.19 8.34 22.60
N ALA A 26 13.66 9.57 22.94
CA ALA A 26 14.66 9.77 23.98
C ALA A 26 14.18 9.26 25.35
N LEU A 27 12.92 9.54 25.70
CA LEU A 27 12.33 9.12 26.96
C LEU A 27 12.27 7.58 27.09
N PHE A 28 11.86 6.88 26.06
CA PHE A 28 11.85 5.41 26.04
C PHE A 28 13.26 4.82 26.05
N SER A 29 14.22 5.44 25.36
CA SER A 29 15.62 5.03 25.40
C SER A 29 16.19 5.11 26.82
N ARG A 30 15.95 6.22 27.54
CA ARG A 30 16.37 6.36 28.95
C ARG A 30 15.64 5.39 29.87
N TYR A 31 14.33 5.26 29.70
CA TYR A 31 13.50 4.36 30.49
C TYR A 31 13.95 2.89 30.39
N SER A 32 14.39 2.44 29.24
CA SER A 32 14.87 1.06 29.07
C SER A 32 16.18 0.74 29.83
N ARG A 33 16.85 1.75 30.39
CA ARG A 33 18.17 1.65 31.04
C ARG A 33 18.21 2.19 32.47
N THR A 34 17.05 2.35 33.11
CA THR A 34 16.92 2.86 34.47
C THR A 34 15.86 2.08 35.25
N GLU A 35 16.00 2.03 36.56
CA GLU A 35 15.00 1.47 37.46
C GLU A 35 13.81 2.43 37.69
N LYS A 36 13.93 3.68 37.26
CA LYS A 36 12.87 4.69 37.42
C LYS A 36 11.68 4.37 36.51
N SER A 37 10.46 4.70 36.98
CA SER A 37 9.29 4.71 36.10
C SER A 37 9.43 5.77 35.00
N LEU A 38 8.76 5.56 33.85
CA LEU A 38 8.79 6.52 32.74
C LEU A 38 8.35 7.93 33.16
N ARG A 39 7.36 8.05 34.06
CA ARG A 39 6.91 9.33 34.62
C ARG A 39 8.01 10.00 35.42
N ARG A 40 8.78 9.21 36.18
CA ARG A 40 9.88 9.71 36.99
C ARG A 40 11.07 10.13 36.12
N VAL A 41 11.36 9.37 35.05
CA VAL A 41 12.38 9.76 34.07
C VAL A 41 12.02 11.09 33.41
N LEU A 42 10.77 11.27 32.95
CA LEU A 42 10.32 12.53 32.38
C LEU A 42 10.47 13.69 33.38
N LEU A 43 10.08 13.48 34.63
CA LEU A 43 10.15 14.54 35.64
C LEU A 43 11.59 14.93 35.97
N ASP A 44 12.44 13.93 36.26
CA ASP A 44 13.80 14.16 36.79
C ASP A 44 14.80 14.58 35.70
N GLU A 45 14.74 13.93 34.54
CA GLU A 45 15.78 14.03 33.53
C GLU A 45 15.39 14.93 32.33
N PHE A 46 14.12 15.35 32.25
CA PHE A 46 13.62 16.24 31.19
C PHE A 46 13.04 17.53 31.77
N ILE A 47 12.08 17.45 32.69
CA ILE A 47 11.38 18.63 33.18
C ILE A 47 12.22 19.43 34.20
N ASN A 48 12.85 18.74 35.15
CA ASN A 48 13.61 19.35 36.23
C ASN A 48 15.09 19.59 35.86
N GLU A 49 15.57 19.06 34.74
CA GLU A 49 16.93 19.24 34.27
C GLU A 49 17.05 20.59 33.52
N PRO A 50 17.79 21.60 34.07
CA PRO A 50 17.86 22.92 33.45
C PRO A 50 18.42 22.91 32.02
N ASP A 51 19.35 21.98 31.73
CA ASP A 51 20.04 21.87 30.45
C ASP A 51 19.28 21.03 29.43
N SER A 52 18.11 20.46 29.80
CA SER A 52 17.30 19.63 28.90
C SER A 52 16.60 20.42 27.79
N GLY A 53 16.41 21.73 27.98
CA GLY A 53 15.62 22.57 27.08
C GLY A 53 14.11 22.22 27.07
N PHE A 54 13.66 21.26 27.88
CA PHE A 54 12.30 20.75 27.89
C PHE A 54 11.25 21.79 28.31
N ALA A 55 11.58 22.72 29.21
CA ALA A 55 10.66 23.78 29.64
C ALA A 55 10.26 24.69 28.46
N GLN A 56 11.15 24.89 27.51
CA GLN A 56 10.94 25.68 26.29
C GLN A 56 10.14 24.88 25.24
N LEU A 57 10.37 23.56 25.16
CA LEU A 57 9.58 22.62 24.35
C LEU A 57 8.11 22.51 24.81
N ALA A 58 7.91 22.54 26.12
CA ALA A 58 6.60 22.36 26.74
C ALA A 58 5.74 23.65 26.77
N GLY A 59 6.32 24.82 26.51
CA GLY A 59 5.69 26.15 26.58
C GLY A 59 5.19 26.70 25.25
N THR A 60 5.61 26.17 24.12
CA THR A 60 5.25 26.68 22.80
C THR A 60 3.91 26.11 22.32
N GLN A 61 2.91 26.97 22.20
CA GLN A 61 1.79 26.77 21.28
C GLN A 61 2.32 27.05 19.87
N ALA A 62 1.97 26.18 18.91
CA ALA A 62 2.40 26.20 17.51
C ALA A 62 2.83 27.58 16.95
N GLY A 63 4.12 27.73 16.60
CA GLY A 63 4.69 28.93 16.02
C GLY A 63 6.16 28.73 15.65
N ALA A 64 6.85 29.78 15.18
CA ALA A 64 8.25 29.77 14.73
C ALA A 64 9.29 29.22 15.73
N ASP A 65 8.90 29.04 16.98
CA ASP A 65 9.74 28.47 18.05
C ASP A 65 9.83 26.93 18.00
N ASP A 66 8.99 26.25 17.21
CA ASP A 66 8.99 24.76 17.12
C ASP A 66 10.30 24.21 16.56
N MET A 67 10.94 24.91 15.62
CA MET A 67 12.23 24.48 15.06
C MET A 67 13.38 24.56 16.07
N VAL A 68 13.38 25.59 16.92
CA VAL A 68 14.38 25.73 18.00
C VAL A 68 14.17 24.64 19.05
N ALA A 69 12.93 24.31 19.32
CA ALA A 69 12.53 23.28 20.24
C ALA A 69 12.92 21.87 19.75
N VAL A 70 12.72 21.60 18.45
CA VAL A 70 13.14 20.33 17.81
C VAL A 70 14.66 20.20 17.84
N ARG A 71 15.43 21.22 17.48
CA ARG A 71 16.92 21.19 17.55
C ARG A 71 17.47 20.92 18.94
N ARG A 72 16.89 21.51 19.98
CA ARG A 72 17.32 21.26 21.36
C ARG A 72 16.97 19.86 21.84
N ALA A 73 15.81 19.33 21.41
CA ALA A 73 15.45 17.94 21.64
C ALA A 73 16.45 16.99 20.94
N GLU A 74 16.96 17.36 19.76
CA GLU A 74 18.02 16.64 19.06
C GLU A 74 19.33 16.65 19.81
N GLU A 75 19.80 17.82 20.22
CA GLU A 75 21.04 17.94 20.99
C GLU A 75 20.98 17.13 22.28
N PHE A 76 19.82 17.10 22.92
CA PHE A 76 19.57 16.26 24.08
C PHE A 76 19.52 14.77 23.71
N TYR A 77 18.81 14.42 22.62
CA TYR A 77 18.72 13.06 22.11
C TYR A 77 20.10 12.52 21.72
N GLU A 78 20.93 13.32 21.04
CA GLU A 78 22.31 12.96 20.71
C GLU A 78 23.16 12.71 21.95
N ARG A 79 23.08 13.58 22.96
CA ARG A 79 23.79 13.37 24.24
C ARG A 79 23.34 12.08 24.95
N VAL A 80 22.07 11.75 24.88
CA VAL A 80 21.51 10.54 25.49
C VAL A 80 21.85 9.28 24.69
N LEU A 81 21.94 9.39 23.35
CA LEU A 81 22.16 8.26 22.44
C LEU A 81 23.60 8.07 21.96
N VAL A 82 24.49 9.09 22.07
CA VAL A 82 25.87 9.04 21.60
C VAL A 82 26.67 7.83 22.16
N GLY A 83 26.20 7.16 23.17
CA GLY A 83 26.81 5.94 23.68
C GLY A 83 26.21 4.63 23.21
N TYR A 84 25.06 4.61 22.48
CA TYR A 84 24.26 3.40 22.43
C TYR A 84 23.79 2.92 21.05
N GLY A 85 23.93 3.72 19.98
CA GLY A 85 23.70 3.28 18.57
C GLY A 85 22.44 2.42 18.33
N ASP A 86 21.35 2.68 19.06
CA ASP A 86 20.22 1.74 19.14
C ASP A 86 19.17 2.05 18.07
N ASP A 87 19.24 1.34 16.94
CA ASP A 87 18.24 1.41 15.86
C ASP A 87 16.82 1.10 16.34
N SER A 88 16.66 0.40 17.47
CA SER A 88 15.35 0.09 18.07
C SER A 88 14.62 1.34 18.56
N VAL A 89 15.33 2.37 18.95
CA VAL A 89 14.72 3.64 19.41
C VAL A 89 14.04 4.37 18.25
N ALA A 90 14.57 4.25 17.05
CA ALA A 90 13.99 4.85 15.85
C ALA A 90 12.63 4.25 15.46
N GLU A 91 12.28 3.09 16.02
CA GLU A 91 10.94 2.49 15.83
C GLU A 91 9.88 3.07 16.79
N LEU A 92 10.27 3.77 17.84
CA LEU A 92 9.38 4.31 18.87
C LEU A 92 8.88 5.73 18.57
N ALA A 93 9.40 6.36 17.53
CA ALA A 93 8.92 7.64 17.03
C ALA A 93 8.46 7.50 15.58
N GLY A 94 7.54 8.34 15.15
CA GLY A 94 6.98 8.26 13.80
C GLY A 94 6.47 9.61 13.31
N ALA A 95 6.10 9.64 12.03
CA ALA A 95 5.55 10.84 11.40
C ALA A 95 4.41 10.50 10.44
N HIS A 96 3.53 11.48 10.23
CA HIS A 96 2.56 11.50 9.14
C HIS A 96 3.11 12.39 8.04
N VAL A 97 3.11 11.89 6.81
CA VAL A 97 3.57 12.62 5.63
C VAL A 97 2.51 12.56 4.56
N ALA A 98 2.15 13.69 3.97
CA ALA A 98 1.37 13.76 2.75
C ALA A 98 2.32 13.87 1.55
N VAL A 99 2.10 13.05 0.54
CA VAL A 99 2.83 13.11 -0.74
C VAL A 99 1.79 13.36 -1.83
N GLU A 100 1.86 14.52 -2.46
CA GLU A 100 0.87 14.97 -3.42
C GLU A 100 1.47 15.13 -4.81
N ARG A 101 0.62 14.91 -5.83
CA ARG A 101 0.97 15.11 -7.24
C ARG A 101 2.16 14.26 -7.70
N VAL A 102 2.20 13.01 -7.28
CA VAL A 102 3.20 12.01 -7.70
C VAL A 102 2.57 11.03 -8.67
N SER A 103 3.37 10.47 -9.59
CA SER A 103 2.87 9.45 -10.50
C SER A 103 2.39 8.19 -9.76
N THR A 104 1.47 7.47 -10.39
CA THR A 104 1.07 6.14 -9.89
C THR A 104 2.27 5.18 -9.76
N LEU A 105 3.28 5.31 -10.63
CA LEU A 105 4.52 4.51 -10.54
C LEU A 105 5.32 4.83 -9.27
N ALA A 106 5.58 6.12 -9.01
CA ALA A 106 6.28 6.55 -7.81
C ALA A 106 5.48 6.24 -6.53
N ALA A 107 4.15 6.37 -6.58
CA ALA A 107 3.28 5.95 -5.50
C ALA A 107 3.47 4.47 -5.14
N LYS A 108 3.58 3.58 -6.13
CA LYS A 108 3.84 2.16 -5.87
C LYS A 108 5.24 1.92 -5.31
N ALA A 109 6.26 2.67 -5.75
CA ALA A 109 7.60 2.57 -5.19
C ALA A 109 7.65 2.99 -3.70
N LEU A 110 6.87 4.00 -3.30
CA LEU A 110 6.69 4.41 -1.90
C LEU A 110 5.99 3.31 -1.08
N GLU A 111 4.92 2.73 -1.61
CA GLU A 111 4.15 1.67 -0.97
C GLU A 111 4.93 0.35 -0.84
N ASP A 112 5.92 0.09 -1.69
CA ASP A 112 6.81 -1.09 -1.65
C ASP A 112 7.67 -1.18 -0.37
N SER A 113 7.64 -0.17 0.48
CA SER A 113 8.30 -0.22 1.80
C SER A 113 7.65 -1.16 2.80
N ARG A 114 6.45 -1.66 2.49
CA ARG A 114 5.70 -2.71 3.17
C ARG A 114 5.57 -2.58 4.69
N ILE A 115 6.58 -3.04 5.45
CA ILE A 115 6.57 -3.07 6.90
C ILE A 115 7.11 -1.75 7.45
N GLY A 116 6.44 -1.20 8.46
CA GLY A 116 6.81 0.07 9.10
C GLY A 116 6.16 1.31 8.47
N ILE A 117 5.71 1.25 7.23
CA ILE A 117 4.95 2.33 6.56
C ILE A 117 3.51 1.90 6.31
N SER A 118 2.56 2.77 6.63
CA SER A 118 1.13 2.58 6.37
C SER A 118 0.67 3.61 5.33
N PRO A 119 0.47 3.21 4.07
CA PRO A 119 0.03 4.12 3.02
C PRO A 119 -1.49 4.16 2.89
N LEU A 120 -2.01 5.32 2.46
CA LEU A 120 -3.38 5.51 2.00
C LEU A 120 -3.36 6.35 0.72
N GLU A 121 -3.63 5.72 -0.42
CA GLU A 121 -3.62 6.35 -1.74
C GLU A 121 -5.02 6.81 -2.17
N LYS A 122 -5.07 7.93 -2.90
CA LYS A 122 -6.26 8.45 -3.58
C LYS A 122 -6.85 7.40 -4.51
N SER A 123 -8.15 7.17 -4.41
CA SER A 123 -8.83 6.09 -5.13
C SER A 123 -9.24 6.49 -6.54
N THR A 124 -8.81 5.72 -7.55
CA THR A 124 -9.29 5.84 -8.94
C THR A 124 -10.72 5.32 -9.14
N ARG A 125 -11.32 4.69 -8.13
CA ARG A 125 -12.70 4.16 -8.16
C ARG A 125 -13.73 5.17 -7.68
N TYR A 126 -13.31 6.24 -7.01
CA TYR A 126 -14.20 7.26 -6.43
C TYR A 126 -13.96 8.65 -6.97
N VAL A 127 -12.75 8.93 -7.38
CA VAL A 127 -12.32 10.25 -7.81
C VAL A 127 -12.18 10.27 -9.32
N ARG A 128 -12.76 11.28 -9.94
CA ARG A 128 -12.59 11.58 -11.38
C ARG A 128 -11.21 12.19 -11.62
N PHE A 129 -10.59 11.81 -12.73
CA PHE A 129 -9.29 12.33 -13.18
C PHE A 129 -9.42 13.17 -14.47
N ASP A 130 -10.63 13.59 -14.81
CA ASP A 130 -10.98 14.34 -16.02
C ASP A 130 -10.78 15.86 -15.89
N ARG A 131 -10.56 16.38 -14.69
CA ARG A 131 -10.39 17.81 -14.47
C ARG A 131 -8.93 18.21 -14.65
N PRO A 132 -8.65 19.17 -15.56
CA PRO A 132 -7.33 19.76 -15.67
C PRO A 132 -6.87 20.42 -14.37
N GLY A 133 -5.55 20.54 -14.22
CA GLY A 133 -4.94 21.35 -13.18
C GLY A 133 -5.15 22.86 -13.40
N PRO A 134 -4.60 23.70 -12.51
CA PRO A 134 -4.68 25.16 -12.64
C PRO A 134 -4.07 25.72 -13.92
N ASP A 135 -3.14 24.96 -14.54
CA ASP A 135 -2.47 25.27 -15.81
C ASP A 135 -3.28 24.81 -17.04
N GLY A 136 -4.48 24.30 -16.87
CA GLY A 136 -5.33 23.78 -17.95
C GLY A 136 -4.90 22.43 -18.51
N ARG A 137 -3.89 21.75 -17.93
CA ARG A 137 -3.34 20.48 -18.41
C ARG A 137 -3.85 19.31 -17.58
N TYR A 138 -3.97 18.14 -18.21
CA TYR A 138 -4.30 16.90 -17.49
C TYR A 138 -3.23 16.54 -16.45
N LEU A 139 -3.66 15.83 -15.38
CA LEU A 139 -2.84 15.55 -14.21
C LEU A 139 -2.04 14.26 -14.37
N TYR A 140 -0.91 14.34 -15.08
CA TYR A 140 0.10 13.28 -15.16
C TYR A 140 1.51 13.88 -14.97
N HIS A 141 2.47 13.04 -14.60
CA HIS A 141 3.85 13.46 -14.31
C HIS A 141 4.54 14.00 -15.56
N ARG A 142 5.22 15.14 -15.44
CA ARG A 142 5.98 15.81 -16.48
C ARG A 142 7.33 16.23 -15.94
N GLY A 143 8.25 15.27 -15.82
CA GLY A 143 9.64 15.54 -15.48
C GLY A 143 10.46 15.80 -16.75
N PRO A 144 11.62 16.49 -16.65
CA PRO A 144 12.52 16.70 -17.77
C PRO A 144 13.01 15.39 -18.41
N GLU A 145 13.05 14.32 -17.64
CA GLU A 145 13.36 12.96 -18.09
C GLU A 145 12.32 12.37 -19.04
N LEU A 146 11.11 12.93 -19.09
CA LEU A 146 10.01 12.51 -19.94
C LEU A 146 9.80 13.46 -21.15
N ALA A 147 10.81 14.25 -21.49
CA ALA A 147 10.80 15.14 -22.66
C ALA A 147 10.88 14.34 -23.97
N HIS A 148 9.90 13.47 -24.20
CA HIS A 148 9.75 12.68 -25.42
C HIS A 148 8.49 13.13 -26.19
N PRO A 149 8.56 13.33 -27.52
CA PRO A 149 7.46 13.91 -28.29
C PRO A 149 6.16 13.10 -28.21
N ASP A 150 6.25 11.78 -28.09
CA ASP A 150 5.07 10.92 -28.04
C ASP A 150 4.43 10.84 -26.63
N TYR A 151 5.14 11.22 -25.57
CA TYR A 151 4.65 11.05 -24.20
C TYR A 151 3.42 11.88 -23.92
N GLU A 152 3.52 13.19 -24.06
CA GLU A 152 2.39 14.09 -23.76
C GLU A 152 1.23 13.86 -24.74
N VAL A 153 1.51 13.61 -26.02
CA VAL A 153 0.48 13.33 -27.03
C VAL A 153 -0.34 12.10 -26.67
N ALA A 154 0.31 11.02 -26.29
CA ALA A 154 -0.38 9.78 -25.90
C ALA A 154 -1.10 9.92 -24.57
N ALA A 155 -0.49 10.54 -23.56
CA ALA A 155 -1.12 10.78 -22.27
C ALA A 155 -2.36 11.68 -22.40
N ASP A 156 -2.28 12.77 -23.14
CA ASP A 156 -3.43 13.66 -23.38
C ASP A 156 -4.56 12.94 -24.14
N SER A 157 -4.24 12.09 -25.12
CA SER A 157 -5.22 11.29 -25.85
C SER A 157 -5.97 10.32 -24.92
N LEU A 158 -5.25 9.64 -24.01
CA LEU A 158 -5.84 8.76 -23.01
C LEU A 158 -6.78 9.51 -22.06
N PHE A 159 -6.32 10.64 -21.50
CA PHE A 159 -7.13 11.47 -20.61
C PHE A 159 -8.34 12.07 -21.32
N LYS A 160 -8.19 12.52 -22.55
CA LYS A 160 -9.29 13.02 -23.39
C LYS A 160 -10.34 11.93 -23.59
N THR A 161 -9.94 10.72 -23.99
CA THR A 161 -10.84 9.58 -24.18
C THR A 161 -11.53 9.22 -22.87
N TYR A 162 -10.80 9.15 -21.75
CA TYR A 162 -11.35 8.92 -20.43
C TYR A 162 -12.42 9.96 -20.07
N SER A 163 -12.11 11.25 -20.26
CA SER A 163 -13.00 12.36 -19.88
C SER A 163 -14.28 12.39 -20.71
N GLU A 164 -14.16 12.17 -22.03
CA GLU A 164 -15.29 12.18 -22.96
C GLU A 164 -16.24 10.98 -22.76
N LEU A 165 -15.74 9.86 -22.26
CA LEU A 165 -16.54 8.65 -22.05
C LEU A 165 -17.24 8.58 -20.68
N ILE A 166 -16.86 9.38 -19.68
CA ILE A 166 -17.44 9.30 -18.32
C ILE A 166 -18.96 9.51 -18.36
N GLU A 167 -19.44 10.60 -18.93
CA GLU A 167 -20.87 10.91 -18.90
C GLU A 167 -21.70 9.99 -19.79
N PRO A 168 -21.35 9.70 -21.05
CA PRO A 168 -22.08 8.75 -21.87
C PRO A 168 -22.15 7.36 -21.24
N LEU A 169 -21.04 6.86 -20.69
CA LEU A 169 -21.02 5.57 -20.01
C LEU A 169 -21.86 5.57 -18.72
N THR A 170 -21.82 6.66 -17.96
CA THR A 170 -22.66 6.80 -16.75
C THR A 170 -24.14 6.75 -17.10
N LEU A 171 -24.56 7.39 -18.20
CA LEU A 171 -25.95 7.34 -18.68
C LEU A 171 -26.35 5.93 -19.09
N ALA A 172 -25.53 5.24 -19.90
CA ALA A 172 -25.79 3.85 -20.32
C ALA A 172 -25.87 2.90 -19.11
N ILE A 173 -25.01 3.07 -18.10
CA ILE A 173 -25.10 2.29 -16.86
C ILE A 173 -26.40 2.57 -16.11
N ARG A 174 -26.86 3.82 -16.06
CA ARG A 174 -28.13 4.19 -15.40
C ARG A 174 -29.34 3.62 -16.11
N GLU A 175 -29.32 3.54 -17.42
CA GLU A 175 -30.37 2.87 -18.21
C GLU A 175 -30.41 1.36 -17.93
N ARG A 176 -29.24 0.72 -17.86
CA ARG A 176 -29.12 -0.71 -17.53
C ARG A 176 -29.51 -1.04 -16.08
N PHE A 177 -29.18 -0.15 -15.15
CA PHE A 177 -29.41 -0.32 -13.71
C PHE A 177 -30.28 0.82 -13.16
N PRO A 178 -31.58 0.81 -13.41
CA PRO A 178 -32.46 1.88 -12.95
C PRO A 178 -32.53 1.93 -11.42
N LEU A 179 -32.99 3.07 -10.91
CA LEU A 179 -33.29 3.26 -9.49
C LEU A 179 -34.34 2.24 -9.06
N VAL A 180 -34.10 1.58 -7.93
CA VAL A 180 -35.03 0.58 -7.38
C VAL A 180 -35.68 1.06 -6.08
N GLU A 181 -36.82 0.47 -5.73
CA GLU A 181 -37.55 0.80 -4.50
C GLU A 181 -36.64 0.67 -3.26
N GLY A 182 -36.71 1.64 -2.36
CA GLY A 182 -35.91 1.69 -1.13
C GLY A 182 -34.44 2.11 -1.35
N GLU A 183 -34.08 2.57 -2.56
CA GLU A 183 -32.77 3.17 -2.83
C GLU A 183 -32.92 4.68 -2.97
N THR A 184 -31.99 5.46 -2.39
CA THR A 184 -31.97 6.91 -2.58
C THR A 184 -31.31 7.29 -3.90
N ASP A 185 -31.75 8.40 -4.50
CA ASP A 185 -31.14 8.96 -5.71
C ASP A 185 -29.62 9.21 -5.52
N ARG A 186 -29.21 9.61 -4.31
CA ARG A 186 -27.80 9.82 -3.94
C ARG A 186 -26.98 8.54 -4.02
N ALA A 187 -27.43 7.44 -3.39
CA ALA A 187 -26.76 6.15 -3.39
C ALA A 187 -26.69 5.56 -4.80
N TRP A 188 -27.77 5.62 -5.56
CA TRP A 188 -27.82 5.17 -6.94
C TRP A 188 -26.87 5.94 -7.86
N LYS A 189 -26.85 7.29 -7.78
CA LYS A 189 -25.93 8.12 -8.57
C LYS A 189 -24.46 7.85 -8.20
N ALA A 190 -24.17 7.60 -6.92
CA ALA A 190 -22.83 7.24 -6.46
C ALA A 190 -22.39 5.88 -7.01
N ALA A 191 -23.25 4.86 -6.93
CA ALA A 191 -22.96 3.50 -7.41
C ALA A 191 -22.75 3.46 -8.93
N THR A 192 -23.64 4.09 -9.71
CA THR A 192 -23.56 4.11 -11.18
C THR A 192 -22.34 4.89 -11.68
N ARG A 193 -22.01 6.02 -11.04
CA ARG A 193 -20.78 6.76 -11.33
C ARG A 193 -19.53 5.96 -11.00
N ALA A 194 -19.49 5.29 -9.84
CA ALA A 194 -18.37 4.46 -9.46
C ALA A 194 -18.13 3.32 -10.46
N LYS A 195 -19.21 2.70 -10.98
CA LYS A 195 -19.12 1.68 -12.04
C LYS A 195 -18.49 2.25 -13.32
N ALA A 196 -18.91 3.43 -13.77
CA ALA A 196 -18.32 4.08 -14.95
C ALA A 196 -16.81 4.36 -14.74
N LEU A 197 -16.43 4.86 -13.56
CA LEU A 197 -15.02 5.11 -13.23
C LEU A 197 -14.21 3.82 -13.16
N ASP A 198 -14.76 2.75 -12.59
CA ASP A 198 -14.14 1.42 -12.54
C ASP A 198 -13.88 0.87 -13.96
N MET A 199 -14.83 1.04 -14.89
CA MET A 199 -14.68 0.61 -16.27
C MET A 199 -13.66 1.45 -17.05
N LEU A 200 -13.54 2.75 -16.78
CA LEU A 200 -12.64 3.64 -17.53
C LEU A 200 -11.25 3.80 -16.90
N ARG A 201 -11.04 3.41 -15.63
CA ARG A 201 -9.74 3.59 -14.96
C ARG A 201 -8.56 2.95 -15.70
N GLY A 202 -8.85 1.93 -16.51
CA GLY A 202 -7.86 1.26 -17.36
C GLY A 202 -7.21 2.17 -18.41
N LEU A 203 -7.88 3.27 -18.82
CA LEU A 203 -7.35 4.29 -19.73
C LEU A 203 -6.30 5.20 -19.08
N LEU A 204 -6.32 5.35 -17.76
CA LEU A 204 -5.37 6.23 -17.07
C LEU A 204 -3.94 5.69 -17.25
N PRO A 205 -2.98 6.49 -17.75
CA PRO A 205 -1.58 6.06 -17.86
C PRO A 205 -0.94 5.94 -16.46
N ALA A 206 0.10 5.11 -16.35
CA ALA A 206 0.82 4.93 -15.09
C ALA A 206 1.51 6.20 -14.58
N GLY A 207 1.71 7.20 -15.46
CA GLY A 207 2.13 8.55 -15.10
C GLY A 207 1.06 9.41 -14.44
N THR A 208 -0.20 8.97 -14.36
CA THR A 208 -1.31 9.72 -13.72
C THR A 208 -0.95 10.14 -12.30
N LEU A 209 -1.14 11.43 -11.98
CA LEU A 209 -0.84 11.99 -10.66
C LEU A 209 -1.86 11.51 -9.62
N THR A 210 -1.34 11.01 -8.52
CA THR A 210 -2.10 10.61 -7.34
C THR A 210 -1.57 11.29 -6.09
N ASN A 211 -2.23 11.09 -4.96
CA ASN A 211 -1.82 11.59 -3.65
C ASN A 211 -1.82 10.44 -2.64
N LEU A 212 -0.87 10.47 -1.71
CA LEU A 212 -0.78 9.50 -0.62
C LEU A 212 -0.68 10.21 0.73
N GLY A 213 -1.31 9.61 1.74
CA GLY A 213 -0.93 9.81 3.12
C GLY A 213 -0.07 8.64 3.57
N LEU A 214 1.04 8.92 4.22
CA LEU A 214 1.94 7.92 4.79
C LEU A 214 2.01 8.12 6.31
N PHE A 215 1.96 7.01 7.05
CA PHE A 215 2.36 6.99 8.45
C PHE A 215 3.43 5.93 8.63
N GLY A 216 4.52 6.27 9.31
CA GLY A 216 5.61 5.32 9.56
C GLY A 216 6.46 5.69 10.75
N ASN A 217 7.26 4.73 11.23
CA ASN A 217 8.30 5.00 12.21
C ASN A 217 9.57 5.53 11.54
N GLY A 218 10.46 6.13 12.34
CA GLY A 218 11.68 6.78 11.84
C GLY A 218 12.60 5.83 11.07
N ARG A 219 12.77 4.59 11.56
CA ARG A 219 13.59 3.57 10.89
C ARG A 219 13.03 3.18 9.53
N ALA A 220 11.71 3.06 9.42
CA ALA A 220 11.07 2.75 8.15
C ALA A 220 11.19 3.90 7.15
N PHE A 221 11.12 5.15 7.61
CA PHE A 221 11.37 6.32 6.77
C PHE A 221 12.84 6.43 6.33
N GLU A 222 13.80 6.20 7.23
CA GLU A 222 15.23 6.16 6.88
C GLU A 222 15.46 5.16 5.73
N TYR A 223 14.94 3.93 5.88
CA TYR A 223 15.04 2.90 4.84
C TYR A 223 14.32 3.29 3.54
N LEU A 224 13.12 3.87 3.63
CA LEU A 224 12.36 4.33 2.46
C LEU A 224 13.14 5.38 1.67
N ILE A 225 13.68 6.40 2.34
CA ILE A 225 14.46 7.48 1.71
C ILE A 225 15.67 6.91 0.98
N THR A 226 16.47 6.06 1.65
CA THR A 226 17.65 5.43 1.05
C THR A 226 17.28 4.55 -0.16
N LYS A 227 16.20 3.78 -0.06
CA LYS A 227 15.68 2.95 -1.17
C LYS A 227 15.24 3.80 -2.37
N MET A 228 14.54 4.91 -2.11
CA MET A 228 14.07 5.83 -3.15
C MET A 228 15.23 6.59 -3.79
N ALA A 229 16.25 6.96 -3.03
CA ALA A 229 17.46 7.61 -3.56
C ALA A 229 18.24 6.72 -4.53
N GLY A 230 18.23 5.40 -4.32
CA GLY A 230 18.81 4.40 -5.23
C GLY A 230 17.87 3.92 -6.35
N HIS A 231 16.69 4.55 -6.53
CA HIS A 231 15.70 4.10 -7.51
C HIS A 231 16.09 4.51 -8.95
N GLU A 232 15.68 3.69 -9.94
CA GLU A 232 15.94 3.95 -11.36
C GLU A 232 15.19 5.19 -11.90
N LEU A 233 13.99 5.47 -11.38
CA LEU A 233 13.17 6.61 -11.80
C LEU A 233 13.66 7.91 -11.15
N PRO A 234 13.95 8.97 -11.95
CA PRO A 234 14.36 10.28 -11.43
C PRO A 234 13.33 10.89 -10.48
N GLU A 235 12.02 10.74 -10.75
CA GLU A 235 10.94 11.15 -9.86
C GLU A 235 11.10 10.56 -8.46
N CYS A 236 11.41 9.26 -8.35
CA CYS A 236 11.62 8.60 -7.06
C CYS A 236 12.84 9.15 -6.32
N ARG A 237 13.93 9.46 -7.03
CA ARG A 237 15.11 10.07 -6.42
C ARG A 237 14.84 11.51 -5.92
N GLY A 238 14.05 12.27 -6.67
CA GLY A 238 13.57 13.59 -6.22
C GLY A 238 12.72 13.50 -4.96
N LEU A 239 11.79 12.53 -4.91
CA LEU A 239 10.97 12.28 -3.72
C LEU A 239 11.79 11.87 -2.49
N ALA A 240 12.92 11.17 -2.66
CA ALA A 240 13.83 10.87 -1.55
C ALA A 240 14.39 12.15 -0.89
N GLN A 241 14.79 13.14 -1.71
CA GLN A 241 15.28 14.43 -1.21
C GLN A 241 14.17 15.21 -0.50
N ASP A 242 12.97 15.24 -1.10
CA ASP A 242 11.83 15.94 -0.51
C ASP A 242 11.39 15.30 0.81
N LEU A 243 11.27 13.97 0.86
CA LEU A 243 10.93 13.24 2.08
C LEU A 243 11.97 13.47 3.18
N HIS A 244 13.27 13.43 2.84
CA HIS A 244 14.34 13.71 3.80
C HIS A 244 14.23 15.13 4.36
N ARG A 245 14.08 16.14 3.50
CA ARG A 245 13.97 17.55 3.90
C ARG A 245 12.80 17.78 4.84
N GLU A 246 11.59 17.25 4.52
CA GLU A 246 10.41 17.46 5.33
C GLU A 246 10.43 16.66 6.65
N LEU A 247 10.96 15.44 6.62
CA LEU A 247 11.09 14.61 7.82
C LEU A 247 12.20 15.10 8.75
N ASP A 248 13.23 15.74 8.22
CA ASP A 248 14.27 16.39 9.01
C ASP A 248 13.72 17.53 9.88
N LEU A 249 12.61 18.14 9.51
CA LEU A 249 11.91 19.14 10.31
C LEU A 249 11.11 18.54 11.49
N VAL A 250 10.80 17.24 11.46
CA VAL A 250 9.89 16.60 12.40
C VAL A 250 10.56 15.51 13.24
N ILE A 251 11.39 14.68 12.59
CA ILE A 251 12.09 13.54 13.19
C ILE A 251 13.56 13.47 12.75
N PRO A 252 14.32 14.58 12.84
CA PRO A 252 15.67 14.70 12.26
C PRO A 252 16.63 13.61 12.72
N SER A 253 16.70 13.34 14.01
CA SER A 253 17.59 12.32 14.59
C SER A 253 17.38 10.91 14.02
N PHE A 254 16.22 10.64 13.44
CA PHE A 254 15.86 9.32 12.91
C PHE A 254 16.09 9.20 11.39
N VAL A 255 16.22 10.31 10.66
CA VAL A 255 16.41 10.29 9.21
C VAL A 255 17.76 10.83 8.75
N LYS A 256 18.57 11.37 9.65
CA LYS A 256 19.84 12.02 9.32
C LYS A 256 20.82 11.14 8.52
N ARG A 257 20.79 9.80 8.74
CA ARG A 257 21.67 8.86 8.03
C ARG A 257 21.17 8.47 6.65
N ALA A 258 19.91 8.77 6.31
CA ALA A 258 19.25 8.27 5.11
C ALA A 258 19.92 8.69 3.80
N LEU A 259 20.56 9.89 3.79
CA LEU A 259 21.26 10.45 2.62
C LEU A 259 22.70 10.90 2.94
N ASP A 260 23.22 10.62 4.14
CA ASP A 260 24.57 11.03 4.53
C ASP A 260 25.65 10.30 3.73
N ASP A 261 26.85 10.90 3.65
CA ASP A 261 27.98 10.38 2.88
C ASP A 261 28.56 9.07 3.45
N ARG A 262 28.28 8.78 4.72
CA ARG A 262 28.84 7.61 5.40
C ARG A 262 27.96 6.35 5.24
N TYR A 263 26.65 6.50 5.29
CA TYR A 263 25.71 5.36 5.33
C TYR A 263 24.70 5.39 4.18
N GLY A 264 23.95 6.48 4.03
CA GLY A 264 22.82 6.57 3.14
C GLY A 264 23.22 6.63 1.66
N ALA A 265 24.12 7.52 1.30
CA ALA A 265 24.58 7.66 -0.09
C ALA A 265 25.27 6.38 -0.60
N PRO A 266 26.20 5.73 0.12
CA PRO A 266 26.77 4.45 -0.30
C PRO A 266 25.73 3.32 -0.43
N ALA A 267 24.72 3.31 0.44
CA ALA A 267 23.64 2.32 0.37
C ALA A 267 22.75 2.53 -0.87
N ALA A 268 22.41 3.77 -1.19
CA ALA A 268 21.67 4.13 -2.40
C ALA A 268 22.45 3.77 -3.69
N GLU A 269 23.74 4.08 -3.74
CA GLU A 269 24.61 3.68 -4.86
C GLU A 269 24.68 2.16 -5.02
N ARG A 270 24.79 1.44 -3.90
CA ARG A 270 24.78 -0.02 -3.91
C ARG A 270 23.46 -0.58 -4.47
N ILE A 271 22.31 0.00 -4.11
CA ILE A 271 20.99 -0.38 -4.64
C ILE A 271 20.96 -0.16 -6.15
N SER A 272 21.37 1.00 -6.64
CA SER A 272 21.45 1.31 -8.08
C SER A 272 22.36 0.34 -8.82
N ARG A 273 23.55 0.04 -8.29
CA ARG A 273 24.48 -0.90 -8.89
C ARG A 273 23.90 -2.31 -8.98
N ILE A 274 23.31 -2.83 -7.90
CA ILE A 274 22.68 -4.15 -7.90
C ILE A 274 21.60 -4.24 -8.98
N ARG A 275 20.76 -3.22 -9.10
CA ARG A 275 19.72 -3.16 -10.15
C ARG A 275 20.32 -3.21 -11.55
N ALA A 276 21.33 -2.38 -11.81
CA ALA A 276 21.99 -2.33 -13.12
C ALA A 276 22.65 -3.67 -13.48
N GLU A 277 23.35 -4.29 -12.53
CA GLU A 277 23.97 -5.60 -12.70
C GLU A 277 22.94 -6.69 -12.99
N THR A 278 21.88 -6.73 -12.17
CA THR A 278 20.80 -7.71 -12.34
C THR A 278 20.08 -7.54 -13.67
N ALA A 279 19.83 -6.29 -14.11
CA ALA A 279 19.21 -6.00 -15.38
C ALA A 279 20.05 -6.46 -16.59
N ARG A 280 21.40 -6.43 -16.48
CA ARG A 280 22.28 -6.95 -17.52
C ARG A 280 22.27 -8.48 -17.60
N MET A 281 22.03 -9.16 -16.49
CA MET A 281 21.99 -10.62 -16.42
C MET A 281 20.60 -11.18 -16.75
N ALA A 282 19.54 -10.37 -16.64
CA ALA A 282 18.18 -10.81 -16.86
C ALA A 282 17.95 -11.24 -18.33
N PRO A 283 17.39 -12.43 -18.58
CA PRO A 283 17.06 -12.85 -19.93
C PRO A 283 15.96 -11.96 -20.52
N ARG A 284 16.17 -11.48 -21.74
CA ARG A 284 15.21 -10.64 -22.47
C ARG A 284 14.28 -11.47 -23.36
N ASN A 285 13.65 -12.48 -22.80
CA ASN A 285 12.68 -13.29 -23.53
C ASN A 285 11.31 -12.60 -23.46
N HIS A 286 10.94 -11.93 -24.53
CA HIS A 286 9.60 -11.39 -24.72
C HIS A 286 8.61 -12.54 -24.91
N ARG A 287 7.98 -13.00 -23.84
CA ARG A 287 6.82 -13.88 -23.97
C ARG A 287 5.61 -12.99 -24.23
N SER A 288 5.10 -13.01 -25.46
CA SER A 288 3.77 -12.46 -25.75
C SER A 288 2.73 -13.16 -24.88
N GLY A 289 1.86 -12.38 -24.24
CA GLY A 289 0.96 -12.89 -23.21
C GLY A 289 -0.21 -13.68 -23.77
N ALA A 290 -0.56 -14.77 -23.10
CA ALA A 290 -1.78 -15.56 -23.35
C ALA A 290 -2.97 -15.08 -22.49
N GLY A 291 -3.04 -13.77 -22.14
CA GLY A 291 -4.08 -13.22 -21.26
C GLY A 291 -3.77 -13.36 -19.76
N PRO A 292 -4.71 -12.92 -18.90
CA PRO A 292 -4.55 -12.96 -17.44
C PRO A 292 -4.51 -14.41 -16.93
N ARG A 293 -3.64 -14.69 -15.96
CA ARG A 293 -3.52 -16.00 -15.32
C ARG A 293 -2.95 -15.90 -13.91
N VAL A 294 -3.30 -16.87 -13.08
CA VAL A 294 -2.71 -17.13 -11.77
C VAL A 294 -2.12 -18.54 -11.79
N THR A 295 -0.86 -18.65 -11.44
CA THR A 295 -0.15 -19.94 -11.40
C THR A 295 0.41 -20.16 -10.01
N LEU A 296 0.04 -21.26 -9.36
CA LEU A 296 0.69 -21.73 -8.15
C LEU A 296 2.03 -22.37 -8.52
N LEU A 297 3.14 -21.70 -8.18
CA LEU A 297 4.49 -22.15 -8.49
C LEU A 297 5.01 -23.15 -7.46
N GLU A 298 4.75 -22.85 -6.19
CA GLU A 298 5.21 -23.64 -5.05
C GLU A 298 4.13 -23.69 -3.98
N HIS A 299 4.04 -24.80 -3.30
CA HIS A 299 3.28 -24.99 -2.07
C HIS A 299 4.03 -25.92 -1.13
N ASP A 300 3.74 -25.84 0.14
CA ASP A 300 4.34 -26.69 1.15
C ASP A 300 3.59 -28.03 1.23
N PRO A 301 4.17 -29.17 0.82
CA PRO A 301 3.48 -30.46 0.84
C PRO A 301 3.13 -30.92 2.26
N ASP A 302 3.87 -30.45 3.27
CA ASP A 302 3.67 -30.80 4.68
C ASP A 302 2.88 -29.72 5.45
N ALA A 303 2.14 -28.87 4.77
CA ALA A 303 1.47 -27.71 5.37
C ALA A 303 0.58 -28.08 6.56
N GLU A 304 -0.24 -29.13 6.44
CA GLU A 304 -1.14 -29.56 7.54
C GLU A 304 -0.33 -29.95 8.79
N ARG A 305 0.68 -30.80 8.63
CA ARG A 305 1.57 -31.22 9.71
C ARG A 305 2.27 -30.03 10.39
N LYS A 306 2.79 -29.09 9.60
CA LYS A 306 3.46 -27.88 10.11
C LYS A 306 2.51 -26.97 10.88
N VAL A 307 1.29 -26.81 10.41
CA VAL A 307 0.25 -26.04 11.12
C VAL A 307 -0.09 -26.69 12.46
N VAL A 308 -0.25 -28.03 12.48
CA VAL A 308 -0.49 -28.79 13.73
C VAL A 308 0.68 -28.63 14.69
N ALA A 309 1.91 -28.89 14.23
CA ALA A 309 3.10 -28.73 15.06
C ALA A 309 3.23 -27.31 15.63
N ALA A 310 3.00 -26.28 14.80
CA ALA A 310 3.06 -24.88 15.22
C ALA A 310 2.00 -24.50 16.26
N ALA A 311 0.82 -25.11 16.19
CA ALA A 311 -0.23 -24.89 17.18
C ALA A 311 0.06 -25.54 18.53
N LEU A 312 0.64 -26.74 18.52
CA LEU A 312 0.94 -27.52 19.71
C LEU A 312 2.25 -27.10 20.40
N PHE A 313 3.23 -26.64 19.62
CA PHE A 313 4.59 -26.34 20.11
C PHE A 313 4.64 -25.46 21.38
N PRO A 314 3.88 -24.36 21.49
CA PRO A 314 3.92 -23.52 22.70
C PRO A 314 3.33 -24.18 23.96
N LEU A 315 2.64 -25.31 23.82
CA LEU A 315 1.88 -25.99 24.88
C LEU A 315 2.42 -27.38 25.18
N SER A 316 3.52 -27.79 24.54
CA SER A 316 4.08 -29.14 24.64
C SER A 316 5.56 -29.10 25.02
N ASP A 317 6.02 -30.10 25.76
CA ASP A 317 7.43 -30.33 26.06
C ASP A 317 8.14 -31.15 24.94
N ALA A 318 7.38 -31.63 23.94
CA ALA A 318 7.91 -32.40 22.81
C ALA A 318 8.64 -31.51 21.80
N GLY A 319 9.66 -32.07 21.13
CA GLY A 319 10.36 -31.42 20.04
C GLY A 319 9.48 -31.26 18.80
N TRP A 320 9.79 -30.27 17.95
CA TRP A 320 8.99 -29.94 16.75
C TRP A 320 8.66 -31.14 15.86
N LYS A 321 9.60 -32.08 15.69
CA LYS A 321 9.42 -33.25 14.83
C LYS A 321 8.56 -34.35 15.46
N GLU A 322 8.41 -34.30 16.77
CA GLU A 322 7.65 -35.28 17.57
C GLU A 322 6.19 -34.86 17.76
N LEU A 323 5.87 -33.60 17.39
CA LEU A 323 4.53 -33.07 17.52
C LEU A 323 3.62 -33.63 16.44
N GLU A 324 2.78 -34.55 16.83
CA GLU A 324 1.72 -35.16 16.03
C GLU A 324 0.36 -34.91 16.68
N GLY A 325 -0.69 -34.91 15.89
CA GLY A 325 -2.05 -34.72 16.35
C GLY A 325 -3.04 -34.93 15.20
N ASP A 326 -4.33 -34.99 15.53
CA ASP A 326 -5.39 -35.00 14.54
C ASP A 326 -5.54 -33.60 13.92
N PRO A 327 -5.15 -33.41 12.63
CA PRO A 327 -5.27 -32.11 11.98
C PRO A 327 -6.72 -31.61 11.92
N ALA A 328 -7.70 -32.52 11.73
CA ALA A 328 -9.10 -32.13 11.58
C ALA A 328 -9.68 -31.59 12.89
N ALA A 329 -9.42 -32.29 14.00
CA ALA A 329 -9.89 -31.86 15.32
C ALA A 329 -9.24 -30.52 15.75
N LEU A 330 -7.92 -30.37 15.50
CA LEU A 330 -7.21 -29.17 15.87
C LEU A 330 -7.64 -27.96 15.01
N LEU A 331 -7.78 -28.14 13.70
CA LEU A 331 -8.24 -27.08 12.79
C LEU A 331 -9.67 -26.64 13.12
N GLU A 332 -10.56 -27.60 13.48
CA GLU A 332 -11.91 -27.29 13.95
C GLU A 332 -11.87 -26.45 15.23
N ALA A 333 -11.06 -26.85 16.22
CA ALA A 333 -10.91 -26.11 17.47
C ALA A 333 -10.35 -24.69 17.27
N MET A 334 -9.43 -24.50 16.32
CA MET A 334 -8.79 -23.21 16.06
C MET A 334 -9.62 -22.26 15.18
N LEU A 335 -10.41 -22.79 14.26
CA LEU A 335 -10.99 -22.03 13.14
C LEU A 335 -12.50 -22.24 13.00
N GLY A 336 -13.06 -23.25 13.68
CA GLY A 336 -14.43 -23.70 13.51
C GLY A 336 -15.50 -22.68 13.92
N ASP A 337 -15.19 -21.78 14.84
CA ASP A 337 -16.12 -20.80 15.42
C ASP A 337 -15.97 -19.37 14.85
N ARG A 338 -15.12 -19.16 13.83
CA ARG A 338 -14.91 -17.83 13.24
C ARG A 338 -16.25 -17.23 12.74
N GLY A 339 -16.78 -16.24 13.44
CA GLY A 339 -18.06 -15.59 13.15
C GLY A 339 -17.97 -14.44 12.13
N ASN A 340 -16.77 -13.89 11.90
CA ASN A 340 -16.52 -12.86 10.89
C ASN A 340 -15.04 -12.81 10.49
N ARG A 341 -14.74 -12.19 9.31
CA ARG A 341 -13.37 -12.10 8.78
C ARG A 341 -12.38 -11.28 9.64
N ARG A 342 -12.85 -10.46 10.59
CA ARG A 342 -11.99 -9.68 11.51
C ARG A 342 -11.47 -10.53 12.65
N GLN A 343 -12.08 -11.68 12.93
CA GLN A 343 -11.52 -12.70 13.80
C GLN A 343 -10.40 -13.40 13.04
N ARG A 344 -9.17 -12.95 13.31
CA ARG A 344 -7.99 -13.39 12.56
C ARG A 344 -7.70 -14.85 12.85
N ALA A 345 -7.29 -15.59 11.82
CA ALA A 345 -6.78 -16.94 11.97
C ALA A 345 -5.52 -16.97 12.87
N PRO A 346 -5.27 -18.06 13.61
CA PRO A 346 -4.08 -18.22 14.46
C PRO A 346 -2.78 -18.15 13.67
N ARG A 347 -1.70 -17.77 14.35
CA ARG A 347 -0.36 -17.68 13.75
C ARG A 347 0.20 -19.01 13.27
N ALA A 348 -0.30 -20.12 13.77
CA ALA A 348 0.06 -21.45 13.29
C ALA A 348 -0.07 -21.59 11.76
N LEU A 349 -1.05 -20.90 11.13
CA LEU A 349 -1.23 -20.88 9.69
C LEU A 349 -0.10 -20.14 8.93
N GLU A 350 0.74 -19.37 9.60
CA GLU A 350 1.91 -18.73 8.99
C GLU A 350 2.98 -19.76 8.55
N HIS A 351 2.92 -20.97 9.06
CA HIS A 351 3.86 -22.05 8.74
C HIS A 351 3.56 -22.78 7.41
N ALA A 352 2.38 -22.60 6.84
CA ALA A 352 2.05 -23.09 5.50
C ALA A 352 2.36 -21.99 4.46
N GLN A 353 3.21 -22.27 3.48
CA GLN A 353 3.73 -21.31 2.51
C GLN A 353 3.32 -21.64 1.09
N TYR A 354 3.12 -20.60 0.28
CA TYR A 354 2.74 -20.68 -1.13
C TYR A 354 3.48 -19.63 -1.95
N ALA A 355 3.74 -19.94 -3.22
CA ALA A 355 4.28 -18.96 -4.16
C ALA A 355 3.43 -18.93 -5.43
N PHE A 356 3.09 -17.71 -5.88
CA PHE A 356 2.28 -17.48 -7.07
C PHE A 356 3.00 -16.59 -8.07
N GLU A 357 2.88 -16.92 -9.36
CA GLU A 357 3.08 -16.00 -10.46
C GLU A 357 1.70 -15.54 -10.96
N ILE A 358 1.51 -14.24 -11.08
CA ILE A 358 0.25 -13.64 -11.48
C ILE A 358 0.50 -12.72 -12.67
N VAL A 359 -0.35 -12.84 -13.69
CA VAL A 359 -0.42 -11.92 -14.82
C VAL A 359 -1.85 -11.38 -14.86
N ALA A 360 -1.99 -10.08 -14.62
CA ALA A 360 -3.28 -9.37 -14.73
C ALA A 360 -3.01 -7.87 -14.92
N ASN A 361 -4.06 -7.08 -15.14
CA ASN A 361 -3.87 -5.65 -15.40
C ASN A 361 -3.27 -4.91 -14.20
N PHE A 362 -2.55 -3.83 -14.48
CA PHE A 362 -1.85 -3.05 -13.46
C PHE A 362 -2.81 -2.39 -12.46
N ALA A 363 -4.05 -2.12 -12.87
CA ALA A 363 -5.08 -1.62 -11.96
C ALA A 363 -5.44 -2.64 -10.88
N ALA A 364 -5.51 -3.94 -11.20
CA ALA A 364 -5.71 -5.02 -10.22
C ALA A 364 -4.47 -5.20 -9.32
N TYR A 365 -3.26 -5.15 -9.89
CA TYR A 365 -2.02 -5.17 -9.11
C TYR A 365 -2.00 -4.11 -8.02
N ARG A 366 -2.35 -2.85 -8.33
CA ARG A 366 -2.40 -1.73 -7.38
C ARG A 366 -3.28 -2.01 -6.16
N ASP A 367 -4.39 -2.73 -6.34
CA ASP A 367 -5.29 -3.09 -5.25
C ASP A 367 -4.75 -4.26 -4.41
N LEU A 368 -4.07 -5.23 -5.03
CA LEU A 368 -3.49 -6.40 -4.36
C LEU A 368 -2.15 -6.10 -3.70
N HIS A 369 -1.36 -5.21 -4.26
CA HIS A 369 -0.08 -4.74 -3.74
C HIS A 369 -0.13 -4.21 -2.30
N ARG A 370 -1.30 -3.74 -1.84
CA ARG A 370 -1.54 -3.22 -0.48
C ARG A 370 -1.45 -4.28 0.61
N HIS A 371 -1.41 -5.56 0.26
CA HIS A 371 -1.14 -6.64 1.20
C HIS A 371 0.36 -6.66 1.53
N ARG A 372 0.69 -6.47 2.84
CA ARG A 372 2.07 -6.21 3.27
C ARG A 372 2.76 -7.42 3.89
N MET A 373 1.99 -8.41 4.39
CA MET A 373 2.51 -9.59 5.07
C MET A 373 2.87 -10.72 4.10
N LEU A 374 3.50 -10.36 2.98
CA LEU A 374 3.96 -11.26 1.93
C LEU A 374 5.21 -10.69 1.26
N THR A 375 5.98 -11.51 0.57
CA THR A 375 7.05 -11.06 -0.32
C THR A 375 6.47 -10.89 -1.72
N GLN A 376 6.74 -9.74 -2.34
CA GLN A 376 6.24 -9.45 -3.69
C GLN A 376 7.25 -8.67 -4.50
N ASP A 377 7.31 -8.99 -5.79
CA ASP A 377 8.09 -8.28 -6.79
C ASP A 377 7.31 -8.26 -8.11
N ARG A 378 7.40 -7.16 -8.85
CA ARG A 378 6.78 -7.05 -10.17
C ARG A 378 7.81 -6.75 -11.25
N GLN A 379 7.53 -7.18 -12.46
CA GLN A 379 8.24 -6.72 -13.64
C GLN A 379 7.92 -5.27 -13.96
N LEU A 380 8.76 -4.63 -14.79
CA LEU A 380 8.43 -3.32 -15.34
C LEU A 380 7.10 -3.41 -16.11
N LEU A 381 6.30 -2.36 -16.01
CA LEU A 381 5.05 -2.27 -16.73
C LEU A 381 5.35 -1.97 -18.20
N GLY A 382 4.85 -2.83 -19.08
CA GLY A 382 5.02 -2.71 -20.53
C GLY A 382 3.75 -3.13 -21.25
N THR A 383 3.82 -3.27 -22.57
CA THR A 383 2.66 -3.58 -23.41
C THR A 383 2.64 -5.00 -23.98
N ALA A 384 3.73 -5.75 -23.79
CA ALA A 384 3.92 -7.07 -24.42
C ALA A 384 2.99 -8.19 -23.89
N LEU A 385 2.45 -8.04 -22.67
CA LEU A 385 1.57 -9.05 -22.05
C LEU A 385 0.08 -8.89 -22.42
N GLY A 386 -0.25 -7.89 -23.28
CA GLY A 386 -1.62 -7.59 -23.63
C GLY A 386 -2.37 -6.76 -22.55
N TYR A 387 -3.65 -6.54 -22.77
CA TYR A 387 -4.51 -5.73 -21.89
C TYR A 387 -5.93 -6.27 -21.85
N ASP A 388 -6.68 -5.88 -20.82
CA ASP A 388 -8.10 -6.18 -20.69
C ASP A 388 -8.97 -4.98 -21.06
N LEU A 389 -10.06 -5.25 -21.78
CA LEU A 389 -11.16 -4.31 -21.90
C LEU A 389 -12.24 -4.67 -20.87
N PRO A 390 -12.78 -3.68 -20.15
CA PRO A 390 -13.86 -3.94 -19.19
C PRO A 390 -15.08 -4.59 -19.84
N ILE A 391 -15.62 -5.61 -19.19
CA ILE A 391 -16.86 -6.27 -19.60
C ILE A 391 -17.98 -5.22 -19.65
N GLY A 392 -18.74 -5.22 -20.73
CA GLY A 392 -19.88 -4.30 -20.94
C GLY A 392 -19.56 -3.04 -21.76
N LEU A 393 -18.29 -2.72 -22.05
CA LEU A 393 -17.97 -1.59 -22.96
C LEU A 393 -18.46 -1.85 -24.40
N ALA A 394 -18.35 -3.10 -24.88
CA ALA A 394 -18.83 -3.48 -26.21
C ALA A 394 -20.37 -3.40 -26.29
N GLU A 395 -21.07 -3.72 -25.20
CA GLU A 395 -22.55 -3.67 -25.14
C GLU A 395 -23.09 -2.24 -25.32
N VAL A 396 -22.28 -1.23 -24.98
CA VAL A 396 -22.63 0.19 -25.11
C VAL A 396 -21.91 0.86 -26.28
N GLY A 397 -21.21 0.10 -27.14
CA GLY A 397 -20.54 0.58 -28.34
C GLY A 397 -19.33 1.50 -28.09
N MET A 398 -18.70 1.41 -26.92
CA MET A 398 -17.58 2.28 -26.53
C MET A 398 -16.21 1.60 -26.57
N ASP A 399 -16.16 0.28 -26.76
CA ASP A 399 -14.93 -0.51 -26.76
C ASP A 399 -13.95 -0.11 -27.86
N GLY A 400 -14.44 0.24 -29.05
CA GLY A 400 -13.61 0.67 -30.16
C GLY A 400 -12.79 1.94 -29.86
N ARG A 401 -13.41 2.93 -29.23
CA ARG A 401 -12.70 4.17 -28.81
C ARG A 401 -11.65 3.91 -27.74
N VAL A 402 -12.00 3.07 -26.75
CA VAL A 402 -11.09 2.69 -25.67
C VAL A 402 -9.90 1.90 -26.24
N ARG A 403 -10.17 0.93 -27.14
CA ARG A 403 -9.15 0.14 -27.82
C ARG A 403 -8.17 1.02 -28.59
N SER A 404 -8.68 1.91 -29.43
CA SER A 404 -7.83 2.80 -30.25
C SER A 404 -6.91 3.68 -29.39
N ALA A 405 -7.41 4.20 -28.25
CA ALA A 405 -6.59 5.00 -27.34
C ALA A 405 -5.49 4.17 -26.65
N ILE A 406 -5.82 2.94 -26.22
CA ILE A 406 -4.86 2.02 -25.59
C ILE A 406 -3.78 1.59 -26.59
N GLU A 407 -4.16 1.26 -27.84
CA GLU A 407 -3.23 0.83 -28.89
C GLU A 407 -2.29 1.98 -29.30
N ALA A 408 -2.79 3.20 -29.44
CA ALA A 408 -1.95 4.38 -29.69
C ALA A 408 -0.94 4.63 -28.56
N ALA A 409 -1.34 4.42 -27.31
CA ALA A 409 -0.42 4.51 -26.17
C ALA A 409 0.62 3.38 -26.16
N ALA A 410 0.27 2.17 -26.63
CA ALA A 410 1.22 1.07 -26.78
C ALA A 410 2.28 1.34 -27.85
N GLU A 411 1.90 2.00 -28.95
CA GLU A 411 2.86 2.44 -29.96
C GLU A 411 3.81 3.52 -29.41
N ALA A 412 3.27 4.50 -28.65
CA ALA A 412 4.09 5.51 -27.97
C ALA A 412 5.06 4.88 -26.98
N HIS A 413 4.59 3.91 -26.17
CA HIS A 413 5.44 3.12 -25.27
C HIS A 413 6.61 2.47 -26.04
N SER A 414 6.32 1.82 -27.15
CA SER A 414 7.35 1.12 -27.94
C SER A 414 8.42 2.07 -28.50
N ARG A 415 8.04 3.31 -28.86
CA ARG A 415 9.00 4.35 -29.27
C ARG A 415 9.80 4.86 -28.09
N MET A 416 9.14 5.21 -26.99
CA MET A 416 9.81 5.65 -25.74
C MET A 416 10.76 4.59 -25.18
N GLU A 417 10.39 3.30 -25.23
CA GLU A 417 11.24 2.21 -24.76
C GLU A 417 12.55 2.13 -25.53
N ARG A 418 12.52 2.34 -26.85
CA ARG A 418 13.73 2.37 -27.68
C ARG A 418 14.60 3.59 -27.42
N ASP A 419 13.98 4.75 -27.22
CA ASP A 419 14.67 6.05 -27.23
C ASP A 419 15.10 6.47 -25.80
N ALA A 420 14.27 6.18 -24.78
CA ALA A 420 14.49 6.58 -23.39
C ALA A 420 14.62 5.39 -22.40
N GLY A 421 14.43 4.18 -22.88
CA GLY A 421 14.55 2.95 -22.11
C GLY A 421 13.26 2.52 -21.38
N PRO A 422 13.20 1.25 -20.94
CA PRO A 422 11.98 0.64 -20.43
C PRO A 422 11.48 1.25 -19.11
N ALA A 423 12.37 1.80 -18.29
CA ALA A 423 11.98 2.43 -17.03
C ALA A 423 11.12 3.68 -17.24
N LEU A 424 11.50 4.55 -18.16
CA LEU A 424 10.76 5.78 -18.47
C LEU A 424 9.53 5.52 -19.34
N ALA A 425 9.58 4.52 -20.22
CA ALA A 425 8.43 4.15 -21.03
C ALA A 425 7.20 3.69 -20.22
N GLN A 426 7.39 3.21 -18.98
CA GLN A 426 6.27 2.83 -18.12
C GLN A 426 5.24 3.95 -17.91
N TYR A 427 5.67 5.22 -17.90
CA TYR A 427 4.79 6.35 -17.57
C TYR A 427 3.61 6.51 -18.52
N VAL A 428 3.76 6.14 -19.79
CA VAL A 428 2.70 6.26 -20.81
C VAL A 428 1.75 5.06 -20.84
N VAL A 429 2.12 3.93 -20.19
CA VAL A 429 1.36 2.68 -20.27
C VAL A 429 0.04 2.79 -19.51
N PRO A 430 -1.12 2.55 -20.16
CA PRO A 430 -2.42 2.48 -19.53
C PRO A 430 -2.51 1.39 -18.45
N LEU A 431 -3.27 1.65 -17.38
CA LEU A 431 -3.46 0.71 -16.27
C LEU A 431 -4.18 -0.59 -16.67
N ALA A 432 -4.79 -0.63 -17.86
CA ALA A 432 -5.40 -1.83 -18.45
C ALA A 432 -4.38 -2.89 -18.86
N PHE A 433 -3.11 -2.49 -19.13
CA PHE A 433 -2.09 -3.45 -19.54
C PHE A 433 -1.72 -4.40 -18.42
N HIS A 434 -1.48 -5.65 -18.82
CA HIS A 434 -1.05 -6.70 -17.91
C HIS A 434 0.39 -6.45 -17.45
N VAL A 435 0.61 -6.72 -16.18
CA VAL A 435 1.92 -6.81 -15.55
C VAL A 435 2.07 -8.19 -14.94
N ARG A 436 3.28 -8.70 -14.90
CA ARG A 436 3.61 -9.94 -14.22
C ARG A 436 4.21 -9.62 -12.86
N TRP A 437 3.71 -10.31 -11.82
CA TRP A 437 4.28 -10.20 -10.48
C TRP A 437 4.29 -11.54 -9.77
N TYR A 438 5.08 -11.60 -8.71
CA TYR A 438 5.29 -12.76 -7.87
C TYR A 438 4.80 -12.45 -6.45
N PHE A 439 4.10 -13.41 -5.83
CA PHE A 439 3.77 -13.40 -4.42
C PHE A 439 4.34 -14.65 -3.75
N ARG A 440 5.09 -14.47 -2.63
CA ARG A 440 5.32 -15.52 -1.67
C ARG A 440 4.58 -15.17 -0.38
N VAL A 441 3.67 -16.04 0.02
CA VAL A 441 2.62 -15.71 1.00
C VAL A 441 2.30 -16.92 1.86
N ASN A 442 2.06 -16.70 3.16
CA ASN A 442 1.60 -17.76 4.06
C ASN A 442 0.06 -17.89 4.05
N LEU A 443 -0.45 -19.02 4.54
CA LEU A 443 -1.88 -19.33 4.55
C LEU A 443 -2.71 -18.31 5.36
N ARG A 444 -2.17 -17.76 6.43
CA ARG A 444 -2.85 -16.74 7.24
C ARG A 444 -3.13 -15.48 6.43
N GLU A 445 -2.15 -15.03 5.65
CA GLU A 445 -2.32 -13.88 4.76
C GLU A 445 -3.20 -14.23 3.55
N ILE A 446 -3.17 -15.47 3.02
CA ILE A 446 -4.11 -15.93 2.00
C ILE A 446 -5.55 -15.82 2.50
N TYR A 447 -5.84 -16.25 3.73
CA TYR A 447 -7.18 -16.05 4.32
C TYR A 447 -7.55 -14.58 4.34
N HIS A 448 -6.67 -13.73 4.87
CA HIS A 448 -6.92 -12.30 4.94
C HIS A 448 -7.12 -11.67 3.56
N LEU A 449 -6.24 -11.97 2.62
CA LEU A 449 -6.29 -11.46 1.24
C LEU A 449 -7.57 -11.93 0.54
N CYS A 450 -7.81 -13.24 0.51
CA CYS A 450 -8.94 -13.78 -0.24
C CYS A 450 -10.28 -13.38 0.38
N GLU A 451 -10.45 -13.46 1.71
CA GLU A 451 -11.67 -13.03 2.39
C GLU A 451 -11.97 -11.53 2.23
N LEU A 452 -10.94 -10.70 2.04
CA LEU A 452 -11.10 -9.27 1.79
C LEU A 452 -11.35 -8.95 0.32
N ARG A 453 -10.60 -9.57 -0.60
CA ARG A 453 -10.56 -9.20 -2.01
C ARG A 453 -11.61 -9.89 -2.86
N THR A 454 -12.22 -10.97 -2.38
CA THR A 454 -13.35 -11.63 -3.08
C THR A 454 -14.70 -11.04 -2.74
N THR A 455 -14.80 -10.08 -1.80
CA THR A 455 -16.09 -9.47 -1.43
C THR A 455 -16.82 -8.88 -2.65
N PRO A 456 -18.18 -8.99 -2.74
CA PRO A 456 -18.96 -8.63 -3.92
C PRO A 456 -18.77 -7.18 -4.41
N GLN A 457 -18.48 -6.24 -3.52
CA GLN A 457 -18.21 -4.83 -3.87
C GLN A 457 -16.81 -4.60 -4.44
N GLY A 458 -16.01 -5.64 -4.55
CA GLY A 458 -14.67 -5.60 -5.12
C GLY A 458 -14.70 -5.35 -6.64
N HIS A 459 -13.62 -4.80 -7.20
CA HIS A 459 -13.47 -4.73 -8.65
C HIS A 459 -13.35 -6.14 -9.24
N PRO A 460 -14.01 -6.49 -10.33
CA PRO A 460 -13.99 -7.83 -10.92
C PRO A 460 -12.57 -8.38 -11.12
N ASP A 461 -11.65 -7.58 -11.64
CA ASP A 461 -10.29 -8.01 -11.98
C ASP A 461 -9.51 -8.54 -10.76
N TYR A 462 -9.43 -7.79 -9.68
CA TYR A 462 -8.71 -8.27 -8.50
C TYR A 462 -9.49 -9.33 -7.71
N ARG A 463 -10.84 -9.33 -7.80
CA ARG A 463 -11.66 -10.43 -7.25
C ARG A 463 -11.30 -11.73 -7.92
N TRP A 464 -11.26 -11.74 -9.25
CA TRP A 464 -10.89 -12.90 -10.03
C TRP A 464 -9.51 -13.44 -9.62
N VAL A 465 -8.49 -12.57 -9.50
CA VAL A 465 -7.15 -12.99 -9.05
C VAL A 465 -7.21 -13.65 -7.68
N ALA A 466 -7.93 -13.05 -6.72
CA ALA A 466 -8.05 -13.60 -5.36
C ALA A 466 -8.83 -14.91 -5.33
N GLN A 467 -9.87 -15.06 -6.16
CA GLN A 467 -10.64 -16.30 -6.32
C GLN A 467 -9.76 -17.41 -6.91
N GLU A 468 -8.98 -17.13 -7.96
CA GLU A 468 -8.07 -18.10 -8.55
C GLU A 468 -6.95 -18.52 -7.59
N MET A 469 -6.36 -17.59 -6.84
CA MET A 469 -5.41 -17.92 -5.78
C MET A 469 -6.04 -18.89 -4.77
N PHE A 470 -7.25 -18.59 -4.31
CA PHE A 470 -7.94 -19.43 -3.35
C PHE A 470 -8.33 -20.80 -3.92
N ARG A 471 -8.79 -20.85 -5.18
CA ARG A 471 -9.11 -22.10 -5.88
C ARG A 471 -7.89 -23.03 -5.91
N LEU A 472 -6.73 -22.51 -6.32
CA LEU A 472 -5.47 -23.27 -6.38
C LEU A 472 -5.01 -23.78 -5.00
N VAL A 473 -5.16 -22.95 -3.94
CA VAL A 473 -4.88 -23.41 -2.57
C VAL A 473 -5.85 -24.50 -2.13
N SER A 474 -7.13 -24.38 -2.51
CA SER A 474 -8.15 -25.38 -2.17
C SER A 474 -7.90 -26.74 -2.86
N GLU A 475 -7.30 -26.73 -4.03
CA GLU A 475 -6.92 -27.96 -4.75
C GLU A 475 -5.78 -28.72 -4.06
N VAL A 476 -4.77 -27.99 -3.57
CA VAL A 476 -3.60 -28.65 -2.93
C VAL A 476 -3.82 -28.91 -1.44
N HIS A 477 -4.58 -28.07 -0.74
CA HIS A 477 -4.83 -28.19 0.70
C HIS A 477 -6.32 -27.97 1.05
N PRO A 478 -7.23 -28.85 0.62
CA PRO A 478 -8.67 -28.66 0.83
C PRO A 478 -9.09 -28.59 2.30
N ARG A 479 -8.42 -29.35 3.18
CA ARG A 479 -8.71 -29.30 4.62
C ARG A 479 -8.34 -27.97 5.26
N LEU A 480 -7.22 -27.37 4.87
CA LEU A 480 -6.81 -26.06 5.34
C LEU A 480 -7.71 -24.97 4.76
N ALA A 481 -8.04 -25.04 3.45
CA ALA A 481 -8.82 -24.02 2.76
C ALA A 481 -10.27 -23.91 3.26
N ARG A 482 -10.92 -24.99 3.69
CA ARG A 482 -12.33 -25.04 4.06
C ARG A 482 -12.75 -24.06 5.17
N TYR A 483 -11.78 -23.60 5.99
CA TYR A 483 -12.02 -22.67 7.10
C TYR A 483 -11.91 -21.19 6.70
N ALA A 484 -11.55 -20.88 5.46
CA ALA A 484 -11.62 -19.54 4.92
C ALA A 484 -13.05 -19.20 4.48
N ARG A 485 -13.98 -19.22 5.44
CA ARG A 485 -15.44 -19.18 5.22
C ARG A 485 -15.99 -17.90 4.61
N PHE A 486 -15.20 -16.83 4.62
CA PHE A 486 -15.60 -15.51 4.14
C PHE A 486 -15.07 -15.22 2.74
N VAL A 487 -14.47 -16.21 2.08
CA VAL A 487 -14.12 -16.13 0.65
C VAL A 487 -15.37 -16.26 -0.18
N ASP A 488 -15.65 -15.28 -1.01
CA ASP A 488 -16.77 -15.26 -1.93
C ASP A 488 -16.33 -15.74 -3.31
N MET A 489 -16.73 -16.95 -3.69
CA MET A 489 -16.45 -17.55 -5.00
C MET A 489 -17.54 -17.28 -6.04
N GLY A 490 -18.56 -16.50 -5.69
CA GLY A 490 -19.65 -16.13 -6.58
C GLY A 490 -19.22 -15.12 -7.66
N PRO A 491 -20.09 -14.84 -8.64
CA PRO A 491 -19.78 -13.94 -9.76
C PRO A 491 -19.63 -12.47 -9.35
N GLY A 492 -20.10 -12.10 -8.17
CA GLY A 492 -20.16 -10.70 -7.73
C GLY A 492 -21.45 -9.99 -8.15
N ASP A 493 -21.60 -8.77 -7.69
CA ASP A 493 -22.74 -7.93 -8.07
C ASP A 493 -22.40 -7.19 -9.37
N GLU A 494 -23.30 -7.16 -10.35
CA GLU A 494 -23.09 -6.41 -11.61
C GLU A 494 -22.92 -4.91 -11.38
N LEU A 495 -23.63 -4.36 -10.38
CA LEU A 495 -23.41 -3.00 -9.87
C LEU A 495 -22.78 -3.10 -8.48
N GLU A 496 -21.48 -3.38 -8.43
CA GLU A 496 -20.71 -3.88 -7.29
C GLU A 496 -20.89 -3.05 -6.01
N ARG A 497 -21.15 -1.76 -6.16
CA ARG A 497 -21.23 -0.84 -5.04
C ARG A 497 -22.63 -0.51 -4.56
N ARG A 498 -23.66 -0.94 -5.25
CA ARG A 498 -25.04 -0.61 -4.94
C ARG A 498 -25.40 -0.87 -3.47
N ARG A 499 -25.07 -2.07 -2.97
CA ARG A 499 -25.35 -2.45 -1.57
C ARG A 499 -24.55 -1.65 -0.55
N SER A 500 -23.29 -1.31 -0.87
CA SER A 500 -22.43 -0.55 0.05
C SER A 500 -22.83 0.93 0.12
N GLU A 501 -23.22 1.54 -1.00
CA GLU A 501 -23.71 2.92 -1.04
C GLU A 501 -25.04 3.06 -0.28
N ARG A 502 -25.97 2.11 -0.46
CA ARG A 502 -27.22 2.06 0.33
C ARG A 502 -26.95 1.99 1.84
N ARG A 503 -26.08 1.07 2.28
CA ARG A 503 -25.72 0.95 3.71
C ARG A 503 -25.06 2.21 4.26
N MET A 504 -24.24 2.90 3.46
CA MET A 504 -23.64 4.15 3.86
C MET A 504 -24.70 5.24 4.02
N ASP A 505 -25.63 5.32 3.10
CA ASP A 505 -26.74 6.26 3.11
C ASP A 505 -27.66 6.06 4.32
N GLU A 506 -28.03 4.82 4.63
CA GLU A 506 -28.81 4.45 5.82
C GLU A 506 -28.10 4.89 7.13
N LYS A 507 -26.79 4.69 7.22
CA LYS A 507 -25.99 5.11 8.39
C LYS A 507 -25.95 6.64 8.54
N LEU A 508 -25.74 7.36 7.45
CA LEU A 508 -25.72 8.83 7.48
C LEU A 508 -27.09 9.38 7.87
N SER A 509 -28.18 8.84 7.29
CA SER A 509 -29.54 9.20 7.64
C SER A 509 -29.90 8.88 9.10
N ALA A 510 -29.28 7.86 9.69
CA ALA A 510 -29.45 7.54 11.12
C ALA A 510 -28.70 8.52 12.01
N LEU A 511 -27.51 8.98 11.61
CA LEU A 511 -26.73 9.98 12.35
C LEU A 511 -27.42 11.36 12.35
N ASP A 512 -27.99 11.76 11.19
CA ASP A 512 -28.72 13.03 11.07
C ASP A 512 -30.00 13.06 11.93
N ARG A 513 -30.60 11.89 12.21
CA ARG A 513 -31.76 11.76 13.12
C ARG A 513 -31.42 11.78 14.60
N THR A 514 -30.14 11.64 14.95
CA THR A 514 -29.65 11.61 16.35
C THR A 514 -29.00 12.93 16.78
N GLN A 515 -28.83 13.90 15.88
CA GLN A 515 -28.48 15.28 16.14
C GLN A 515 -29.74 16.16 16.16
#